data_f414c0af626b00cc64abe081fe0e3772
#
_entry.id   f414c0af626b00cc64abe081fe0e3772
#
_cell.length_a   1.000
_cell.length_b   1.000
_cell.length_c   1.000
_cell.angle_alpha   90.00
_cell.angle_beta   90.00
_cell.angle_gamma   90.00
#
_symmetry.space_group_name_H-M   'P 1'
#
loop_
_entity.id
_entity.type
_entity.pdbx_description
1 polymer ?
#
loop_
_entity_poly.entity_id
_entity_poly.type
_entity_poly.pdbx_seq_one_letter_code
_entity_poly.pdbx_strand_id
1 'polypeptide(L)'
;MKHLFPCTLLFAAMWLMEACSPGTAGTNHPCIPETYTISKDSLLDKIKGGWAGQAIGCTYGGPTEFKYCGTMIQDYVPIEWYDGYIKWWYDNVPGLYDDVYMDLTFVDVFDRLGLDAPADSFAMAFATAEYP
;
A
#
# COMPACT_ATOMS: atom_id res chain seq x y z
N MET A 1 33.57 -62.68 12.12
CA MET A 1 33.59 -62.05 10.78
C MET A 1 33.15 -60.61 10.95
N LYS A 2 34.09 -59.70 10.82
CA LYS A 2 33.88 -58.24 10.99
C LYS A 2 33.51 -57.66 9.63
N HIS A 3 32.33 -57.11 9.50
CA HIS A 3 31.95 -56.37 8.31
C HIS A 3 32.43 -54.93 8.40
N LEU A 4 33.49 -54.60 7.67
CA LEU A 4 33.88 -53.25 7.38
C LEU A 4 32.91 -52.70 6.29
N PHE A 5 32.12 -51.70 6.65
CA PHE A 5 31.44 -50.88 5.68
C PHE A 5 32.39 -49.75 5.25
N PRO A 6 32.58 -49.51 3.97
CA PRO A 6 33.50 -48.48 3.51
C PRO A 6 32.82 -47.10 3.67
N CYS A 7 33.54 -46.22 4.37
CA CYS A 7 33.22 -44.82 4.66
C CYS A 7 33.43 -43.89 3.45
N THR A 8 33.27 -44.40 2.23
CA THR A 8 33.56 -43.65 0.97
C THR A 8 32.34 -43.11 0.25
N LEU A 9 31.10 -43.34 0.78
CA LEU A 9 29.88 -42.83 0.14
C LEU A 9 29.35 -41.53 0.76
N LEU A 10 29.92 -41.03 1.83
CA LEU A 10 29.53 -39.79 2.50
C LEU A 10 30.22 -38.52 2.00
N PHE A 11 31.26 -38.65 1.18
CA PHE A 11 31.96 -37.49 0.59
C PHE A 11 31.49 -37.05 -0.77
N ALA A 12 30.65 -37.82 -1.46
CA ALA A 12 30.13 -37.45 -2.76
C ALA A 12 28.82 -36.62 -2.73
N ALA A 13 28.15 -36.56 -1.58
CA ALA A 13 26.91 -35.78 -1.43
C ALA A 13 27.11 -34.32 -1.00
N MET A 14 28.33 -33.90 -0.72
CA MET A 14 28.64 -32.56 -0.20
C MET A 14 29.15 -31.58 -1.29
N TRP A 15 29.25 -32.02 -2.53
CA TRP A 15 29.73 -31.20 -3.65
C TRP A 15 28.66 -30.76 -4.63
N LEU A 16 27.37 -30.91 -4.32
CA LEU A 16 26.25 -30.48 -5.17
C LEU A 16 25.44 -29.30 -4.60
N MET A 17 25.93 -28.63 -3.57
CA MET A 17 25.29 -27.46 -2.97
C MET A 17 25.98 -26.13 -3.28
N GLU A 18 26.86 -26.07 -4.27
CA GLU A 18 27.48 -24.81 -4.72
C GLU A 18 26.92 -24.31 -6.06
N ALA A 19 25.61 -24.26 -6.22
CA ALA A 19 25.00 -23.66 -7.41
C ALA A 19 23.85 -22.71 -7.08
N CYS A 20 24.00 -21.93 -6.01
CA CYS A 20 23.27 -20.69 -5.81
C CYS A 20 24.21 -19.66 -5.19
N SER A 21 25.20 -19.21 -5.97
CA SER A 21 25.72 -17.88 -5.77
C SER A 21 24.56 -16.91 -5.99
N PRO A 22 24.20 -16.05 -5.03
CA PRO A 22 23.36 -14.93 -5.34
C PRO A 22 24.16 -14.07 -6.31
N GLY A 23 23.85 -14.23 -7.62
CA GLY A 23 24.28 -13.27 -8.59
C GLY A 23 23.90 -11.91 -8.03
N THR A 24 24.87 -11.03 -7.85
CA THR A 24 24.63 -9.61 -7.70
C THR A 24 23.89 -9.17 -8.95
N ALA A 25 22.57 -9.37 -8.96
CA ALA A 25 21.68 -8.64 -9.84
C ALA A 25 21.95 -7.18 -9.49
N GLY A 26 22.76 -6.54 -10.29
CA GLY A 26 22.91 -5.10 -10.27
C GLY A 26 21.50 -4.55 -10.43
N THR A 27 20.89 -4.17 -9.32
CA THR A 27 19.64 -3.45 -9.31
C THR A 27 19.97 -2.11 -9.97
N ASN A 28 19.73 -2.01 -11.27
CA ASN A 28 19.63 -0.74 -11.95
C ASN A 28 18.38 -0.02 -11.40
N HIS A 29 18.40 0.34 -10.11
CA HIS A 29 17.47 1.32 -9.61
C HIS A 29 17.77 2.61 -10.36
N PRO A 30 16.78 3.19 -11.05
CA PRO A 30 16.96 4.49 -11.66
C PRO A 30 17.47 5.42 -10.54
N CYS A 31 18.58 6.09 -10.80
CA CYS A 31 19.14 7.05 -9.86
C CYS A 31 18.08 8.14 -9.66
N ILE A 32 17.44 8.13 -8.48
CA ILE A 32 16.48 9.18 -8.13
C ILE A 32 17.30 10.46 -8.00
N PRO A 33 17.00 11.51 -8.77
CA PRO A 33 17.72 12.75 -8.66
C PRO A 33 17.59 13.29 -7.24
N GLU A 34 18.68 13.85 -6.70
CA GLU A 34 18.72 14.43 -5.36
C GLU A 34 17.67 15.53 -5.15
N THR A 35 17.34 16.22 -6.24
CA THR A 35 16.29 17.26 -6.23
C THR A 35 15.35 17.05 -7.42
N TYR A 36 14.06 17.25 -7.17
CA TYR A 36 13.03 17.24 -8.19
C TYR A 36 12.27 18.56 -8.17
N THR A 37 12.20 19.23 -9.32
CA THR A 37 11.49 20.50 -9.45
C THR A 37 10.17 20.28 -10.20
N ILE A 38 9.08 20.75 -9.60
CA ILE A 38 7.74 20.70 -10.18
C ILE A 38 7.10 22.08 -10.09
N SER A 39 6.31 22.48 -11.09
CA SER A 39 5.54 23.72 -10.99
C SER A 39 4.41 23.59 -9.94
N LYS A 40 4.02 24.72 -9.34
CA LYS A 40 2.90 24.72 -8.37
C LYS A 40 1.60 24.21 -8.99
N ASP A 41 1.32 24.56 -10.24
CA ASP A 41 0.11 24.12 -10.94
C ASP A 41 0.13 22.59 -11.15
N SER A 42 1.25 22.04 -11.59
CA SER A 42 1.41 20.59 -11.72
C SER A 42 1.32 19.86 -10.38
N LEU A 43 1.87 20.44 -9.31
CA LEU A 43 1.75 19.88 -7.97
C LEU A 43 0.29 19.88 -7.50
N LEU A 44 -0.40 21.00 -7.68
CA LEU A 44 -1.82 21.11 -7.32
C LEU A 44 -2.69 20.13 -8.08
N ASP A 45 -2.45 19.94 -9.38
CA ASP A 45 -3.15 18.96 -10.20
C ASP A 45 -2.94 17.53 -9.69
N LYS A 46 -1.69 17.17 -9.36
CA LYS A 46 -1.38 15.87 -8.78
C LYS A 46 -2.04 15.64 -7.42
N ILE A 47 -2.07 16.66 -6.56
CA ILE A 47 -2.76 16.59 -5.25
C ILE A 47 -4.26 16.36 -5.46
N LYS A 48 -4.90 17.12 -6.36
CA LYS A 48 -6.32 16.92 -6.70
C LYS A 48 -6.58 15.52 -7.27
N GLY A 49 -5.69 15.03 -8.14
CA GLY A 49 -5.77 13.68 -8.68
C GLY A 49 -5.64 12.60 -7.60
N GLY A 50 -4.74 12.79 -6.62
CA GLY A 50 -4.59 11.90 -5.47
C GLY A 50 -5.87 11.81 -4.63
N TRP A 51 -6.43 12.95 -4.24
CA TRP A 51 -7.69 13.01 -3.49
C TRP A 51 -8.87 12.39 -4.25
N ALA A 52 -8.99 12.71 -5.54
CA ALA A 52 -10.03 12.10 -6.39
C ALA A 52 -9.84 10.57 -6.48
N GLY A 53 -8.61 10.12 -6.68
CA GLY A 53 -8.28 8.69 -6.76
C GLY A 53 -8.62 7.94 -5.47
N GLN A 54 -8.34 8.52 -4.31
CA GLN A 54 -8.67 7.94 -3.01
C GLN A 54 -10.19 7.83 -2.82
N ALA A 55 -10.93 8.91 -3.06
CA ALA A 55 -12.39 8.87 -2.96
C ALA A 55 -13.03 7.86 -3.92
N ILE A 56 -12.50 7.75 -5.15
CA ILE A 56 -12.94 6.74 -6.12
C ILE A 56 -12.61 5.34 -5.60
N GLY A 57 -11.40 5.13 -5.07
CA GLY A 57 -10.94 3.84 -4.55
C GLY A 57 -11.80 3.35 -3.38
N CYS A 58 -12.05 4.19 -2.39
CA CYS A 58 -12.95 3.88 -1.25
C CYS A 58 -14.36 3.53 -1.74
N THR A 59 -14.92 4.34 -2.65
CA THR A 59 -16.28 4.12 -3.16
C THR A 59 -16.38 2.86 -4.01
N TYR A 60 -15.34 2.52 -4.78
CA TYR A 60 -15.33 1.33 -5.62
C TYR A 60 -15.07 0.05 -4.84
N GLY A 61 -14.16 0.10 -3.88
CA GLY A 61 -13.76 -1.05 -3.06
C GLY A 61 -14.71 -1.36 -1.92
N GLY A 62 -15.16 -0.34 -1.20
CA GLY A 62 -15.93 -0.49 0.04
C GLY A 62 -17.19 -1.36 -0.08
N PRO A 63 -18.04 -1.24 -1.11
CA PRO A 63 -19.20 -2.09 -1.26
C PRO A 63 -18.91 -3.59 -1.41
N THR A 64 -17.66 -3.94 -1.75
CA THR A 64 -17.19 -5.33 -1.88
C THR A 64 -16.32 -5.77 -0.72
N GLU A 65 -15.95 -4.86 0.16
CA GLU A 65 -15.14 -5.12 1.34
C GLU A 65 -15.79 -6.21 2.20
N PHE A 66 -14.97 -7.11 2.71
CA PHE A 66 -15.38 -8.29 3.50
C PHE A 66 -16.32 -9.30 2.82
N LYS A 67 -16.80 -9.04 1.60
CA LYS A 67 -17.68 -10.01 0.88
C LYS A 67 -16.91 -11.17 0.26
N TYR A 68 -15.62 -10.96 -0.05
CA TYR A 68 -14.78 -11.91 -0.78
C TYR A 68 -13.55 -12.33 0.01
N CYS A 69 -13.67 -12.42 1.34
CA CYS A 69 -12.57 -12.85 2.22
C CYS A 69 -12.09 -14.26 1.85
N GLY A 70 -10.79 -14.37 1.55
CA GLY A 70 -10.15 -15.64 1.18
C GLY A 70 -10.41 -16.12 -0.25
N THR A 71 -11.03 -15.31 -1.10
CA THR A 71 -11.24 -15.57 -2.52
C THR A 71 -11.07 -14.33 -3.35
N MET A 72 -10.98 -14.47 -4.67
CA MET A 72 -10.97 -13.34 -5.62
C MET A 72 -12.37 -13.13 -6.19
N ILE A 73 -12.71 -11.86 -6.46
CA ILE A 73 -13.90 -11.53 -7.23
C ILE A 73 -13.68 -12.06 -8.65
N GLN A 74 -14.64 -12.84 -9.14
CA GLN A 74 -14.56 -13.41 -10.50
C GLN A 74 -14.86 -12.33 -11.53
N ASP A 75 -14.23 -12.41 -12.71
CA ASP A 75 -14.33 -11.39 -13.77
C ASP A 75 -15.77 -11.15 -14.27
N TYR A 76 -16.65 -12.15 -14.11
CA TYR A 76 -18.06 -12.04 -14.49
C TYR A 76 -18.95 -11.40 -13.43
N VAL A 77 -18.44 -11.08 -12.24
CA VAL A 77 -19.18 -10.40 -11.18
C VAL A 77 -19.13 -8.89 -11.43
N PRO A 78 -20.26 -8.25 -11.76
CA PRO A 78 -20.26 -6.81 -11.99
C PRO A 78 -20.02 -6.06 -10.68
N ILE A 79 -19.17 -5.04 -10.75
CA ILE A 79 -19.05 -4.02 -9.70
C ILE A 79 -19.79 -2.79 -10.22
N GLU A 80 -20.84 -2.41 -9.52
CA GLU A 80 -21.69 -1.29 -9.93
C GLU A 80 -20.93 0.03 -9.92
N TRP A 81 -21.19 0.84 -10.95
CA TRP A 81 -20.69 2.21 -11.03
C TRP A 81 -21.61 3.04 -11.94
N TYR A 82 -22.11 4.16 -11.44
CA TYR A 82 -23.03 5.04 -12.15
C TYR A 82 -22.84 6.52 -11.75
N ASP A 83 -23.42 7.43 -12.51
CA ASP A 83 -23.35 8.86 -12.21
C ASP A 83 -23.98 9.16 -10.84
N GLY A 84 -23.20 9.86 -9.99
CA GLY A 84 -23.63 10.17 -8.64
C GLY A 84 -23.33 9.06 -7.60
N TYR A 85 -22.67 7.95 -7.99
CA TYR A 85 -22.38 6.84 -7.09
C TYR A 85 -21.58 7.27 -5.88
N ILE A 86 -20.48 8.05 -6.06
CA ILE A 86 -19.67 8.60 -4.96
C ILE A 86 -20.54 9.44 -4.02
N LYS A 87 -21.37 10.33 -4.59
CA LYS A 87 -22.24 11.18 -3.78
C LYS A 87 -23.24 10.37 -2.97
N TRP A 88 -23.83 9.36 -3.57
CA TRP A 88 -24.78 8.49 -2.87
C TRP A 88 -24.13 7.78 -1.68
N TRP A 89 -22.95 7.20 -1.86
CA TRP A 89 -22.21 6.51 -0.78
C TRP A 89 -21.79 7.49 0.32
N TYR A 90 -21.29 8.65 -0.05
CA TYR A 90 -20.91 9.69 0.90
C TYR A 90 -22.09 10.15 1.77
N ASP A 91 -23.26 10.36 1.17
CA ASP A 91 -24.44 10.84 1.88
C ASP A 91 -25.10 9.75 2.76
N ASN A 92 -24.96 8.46 2.39
CA ASN A 92 -25.70 7.37 3.05
C ASN A 92 -24.83 6.45 3.90
N VAL A 93 -23.53 6.36 3.62
CA VAL A 93 -22.59 5.49 4.33
C VAL A 93 -21.27 6.25 4.57
N PRO A 94 -21.28 7.35 5.34
CA PRO A 94 -20.10 8.22 5.49
C PRO A 94 -18.90 7.48 6.09
N GLY A 95 -19.10 6.47 6.93
CA GLY A 95 -18.02 5.64 7.50
C GLY A 95 -17.20 4.86 6.49
N LEU A 96 -17.66 4.77 5.22
CA LEU A 96 -16.90 4.17 4.13
C LEU A 96 -15.61 4.96 3.79
N TYR A 97 -15.54 6.21 4.22
CA TYR A 97 -14.45 7.13 3.89
C TYR A 97 -13.47 7.35 5.04
N ASP A 98 -13.32 6.36 5.91
CA ASP A 98 -12.40 6.39 7.06
C ASP A 98 -10.96 6.69 6.64
N ASP A 99 -10.47 6.11 5.56
CA ASP A 99 -9.14 6.40 4.98
C ASP A 99 -9.01 7.88 4.58
N VAL A 100 -10.07 8.46 3.97
CA VAL A 100 -10.09 9.87 3.60
C VAL A 100 -10.06 10.77 4.83
N TYR A 101 -10.79 10.42 5.86
CA TYR A 101 -10.81 11.19 7.12
C TYR A 101 -9.47 11.12 7.85
N MET A 102 -8.81 9.97 7.84
CA MET A 102 -7.47 9.81 8.40
C MET A 102 -6.49 10.77 7.71
N ASP A 103 -6.47 10.80 6.39
CA ASP A 103 -5.58 11.67 5.64
C ASP A 103 -5.90 13.16 5.84
N LEU A 104 -7.19 13.54 5.92
CA LEU A 104 -7.58 14.91 6.26
C LEU A 104 -7.09 15.32 7.65
N THR A 105 -7.13 14.41 8.62
CA THR A 105 -6.58 14.63 9.96
C THR A 105 -5.09 14.91 9.90
N PHE A 106 -4.36 14.20 9.04
CA PHE A 106 -2.92 14.41 8.86
C PHE A 106 -2.60 15.72 8.13
N VAL A 107 -3.44 16.12 7.17
CA VAL A 107 -3.32 17.46 6.54
C VAL A 107 -3.49 18.57 7.58
N ASP A 108 -4.43 18.45 8.51
CA ASP A 108 -4.60 19.41 9.61
C ASP A 108 -3.36 19.49 10.52
N VAL A 109 -2.70 18.36 10.79
CA VAL A 109 -1.42 18.36 11.52
C VAL A 109 -0.34 19.12 10.76
N PHE A 110 -0.21 18.90 9.45
CA PHE A 110 0.74 19.65 8.62
C PHE A 110 0.42 21.13 8.56
N ASP A 111 -0.84 21.51 8.48
CA ASP A 111 -1.25 22.91 8.46
C ASP A 111 -0.89 23.64 9.77
N ARG A 112 -1.04 22.98 10.90
CA ARG A 112 -0.74 23.53 12.23
C ARG A 112 0.74 23.50 12.60
N LEU A 113 1.47 22.45 12.24
CA LEU A 113 2.82 22.18 12.75
C LEU A 113 3.90 22.22 11.65
N GLY A 114 3.53 22.31 10.37
CA GLY A 114 4.45 22.27 9.24
C GLY A 114 4.83 20.84 8.82
N LEU A 115 5.65 20.76 7.75
CA LEU A 115 6.03 19.47 7.14
C LEU A 115 6.97 18.64 8.01
N ASP A 116 7.65 19.24 8.98
CA ASP A 116 8.56 18.59 9.93
C ASP A 116 7.85 18.16 11.23
N ALA A 117 6.50 18.07 11.22
CA ALA A 117 5.71 17.69 12.38
C ALA A 117 6.16 16.32 12.94
N PRO A 118 6.31 16.19 14.28
CA PRO A 118 6.69 14.92 14.88
C PRO A 118 5.65 13.83 14.65
N ALA A 119 6.09 12.57 14.51
CA ALA A 119 5.20 11.43 14.29
C ALA A 119 4.11 11.28 15.37
N ASP A 120 4.44 11.58 16.63
CA ASP A 120 3.50 11.54 17.76
C ASP A 120 2.32 12.50 17.57
N SER A 121 2.51 13.62 16.85
CA SER A 121 1.44 14.57 16.58
C SER A 121 0.36 13.98 15.66
N PHE A 122 0.73 13.15 14.70
CA PHE A 122 -0.21 12.46 13.83
C PHE A 122 -0.94 11.35 14.60
N ALA A 123 -0.22 10.54 15.37
CA ALA A 123 -0.82 9.52 16.21
C ALA A 123 -1.84 10.10 17.18
N MET A 124 -1.50 11.23 17.82
CA MET A 124 -2.37 11.91 18.77
C MET A 124 -3.60 12.51 18.09
N ALA A 125 -3.41 13.16 16.93
CA ALA A 125 -4.51 13.72 16.16
C ALA A 125 -5.50 12.64 15.71
N PHE A 126 -5.00 11.50 15.23
CA PHE A 126 -5.84 10.36 14.86
C PHE A 126 -6.57 9.76 16.04
N ALA A 127 -5.88 9.54 17.17
CA ALA A 127 -6.46 8.94 18.38
C ALA A 127 -7.55 9.81 19.04
N THR A 128 -7.55 11.12 18.77
CA THR A 128 -8.50 12.08 19.37
C THR A 128 -9.51 12.63 18.36
N ALA A 129 -9.42 12.22 17.09
CA ALA A 129 -10.37 12.65 16.06
C ALA A 129 -11.74 11.99 16.29
N GLU A 130 -12.79 12.75 16.04
CA GLU A 130 -14.18 12.26 16.00
C GLU A 130 -14.63 12.19 14.55
N TYR A 131 -14.85 10.98 14.06
CA TYR A 131 -15.32 10.72 12.70
C TYR A 131 -16.82 10.39 12.67
N PRO A 132 -17.53 10.64 11.54
CA PRO A 132 -18.93 10.30 11.39
C PRO A 132 -19.22 8.79 11.45
#